data_f49fbbd2a4ce234d9a1c97bb7b920b17
#
_entry.id   f49fbbd2a4ce234d9a1c97bb7b920b17
#
_cell.length_a   1.000
_cell.length_b   1.000
_cell.length_c   1.000
_cell.angle_alpha   90.00
_cell.angle_beta   90.00
_cell.angle_gamma   90.00
#
_symmetry.space_group_name_H-M   'P 1'
#
loop_
_entity.id
_entity.type
_entity.pdbx_description
1 polymer ?
#
loop_
_entity_poly.entity_id
_entity_poly.type
_entity_poly.pdbx_seq_one_letter_code
_entity_poly.pdbx_strand_id
1 'polypeptide(L)'
;MSALLEVNDLKVAYGKIMAVKGISFTVGEGEVVSLIGTNGAGKTTTLRTISGLIRPAGGQILYQGKDISSVPAHEIVGLGLAHSPEGRRIFPRMTVEENLLLGAYGRRDSDVSKDLKAAYELFPILGERSRQPAGTFSGGEQQMLAMGRAMMSRPKLLMLDEPSMGLSPLMMKRIMSTVTTLQEQGTTILLVEQNARAALKLATKGYVLEVGKIVTEGTGQELLHSDEVRKAYLGEN
;
A
#
# COMPACT_ATOMS: atom_id res chain seq x y z
N MET A 1 4.07 -21.40 4.54
CA MET A 1 3.25 -20.40 5.29
C MET A 1 1.98 -20.20 4.50
N SER A 2 0.83 -20.02 5.13
CA SER A 2 -0.42 -19.72 4.43
C SER A 2 -0.38 -18.28 3.91
N ALA A 3 -0.86 -18.05 2.70
CA ALA A 3 -0.97 -16.69 2.16
C ALA A 3 -2.01 -15.89 2.96
N LEU A 4 -1.69 -14.63 3.31
CA LEU A 4 -2.62 -13.70 3.94
C LEU A 4 -3.62 -13.15 2.90
N LEU A 5 -3.10 -12.85 1.68
CA LEU A 5 -3.87 -12.41 0.53
C LEU A 5 -3.52 -13.29 -0.67
N GLU A 6 -4.55 -13.76 -1.38
CA GLU A 6 -4.42 -14.46 -2.66
C GLU A 6 -5.29 -13.76 -3.70
N VAL A 7 -4.70 -13.44 -4.82
CA VAL A 7 -5.39 -12.86 -5.98
C VAL A 7 -5.30 -13.86 -7.11
N ASN A 8 -6.45 -14.32 -7.63
CA ASN A 8 -6.55 -15.40 -8.59
C ASN A 8 -7.28 -14.93 -9.85
N ASP A 9 -6.57 -14.90 -11.00
CA ASP A 9 -7.07 -14.52 -12.34
C ASP A 9 -7.89 -13.20 -12.31
N LEU A 10 -7.43 -12.22 -11.53
CA LEU A 10 -8.13 -10.96 -11.33
C LEU A 10 -8.24 -10.18 -12.63
N LYS A 11 -9.48 -9.87 -13.02
CA LYS A 11 -9.82 -9.04 -14.17
C LYS A 11 -10.58 -7.80 -13.74
N VAL A 12 -10.16 -6.63 -14.20
CA VAL A 12 -10.83 -5.36 -13.90
C VAL A 12 -10.99 -4.53 -15.16
N ALA A 13 -12.18 -4.00 -15.36
CA ALA A 13 -12.52 -3.19 -16.54
C ALA A 13 -13.12 -1.85 -16.15
N TYR A 14 -12.81 -0.81 -16.92
CA TYR A 14 -13.49 0.48 -16.93
C TYR A 14 -14.27 0.60 -18.25
N GLY A 15 -15.57 0.36 -18.17
CA GLY A 15 -16.40 0.24 -19.37
C GLY A 15 -15.90 -0.92 -20.27
N LYS A 16 -15.44 -0.59 -21.49
CA LYS A 16 -14.91 -1.59 -22.44
C LYS A 16 -13.41 -1.82 -22.35
N ILE A 17 -12.69 -1.09 -21.48
CA ILE A 17 -11.24 -1.15 -21.39
C ILE A 17 -10.84 -2.06 -20.22
N MET A 18 -10.16 -3.16 -20.52
CA MET A 18 -9.57 -4.05 -19.51
C MET A 18 -8.28 -3.42 -18.96
N ALA A 19 -8.32 -2.94 -17.73
CA ALA A 19 -7.18 -2.38 -17.03
C ALA A 19 -6.31 -3.46 -16.37
N VAL A 20 -6.93 -4.55 -15.88
CA VAL A 20 -6.25 -5.73 -15.33
C VAL A 20 -6.80 -6.96 -16.06
N LYS A 21 -5.91 -7.81 -16.59
CA LYS A 21 -6.21 -8.82 -17.62
C LYS A 21 -5.97 -10.26 -17.16
N GLY A 22 -6.29 -10.56 -15.89
CA GLY A 22 -6.08 -11.90 -15.33
C GLY A 22 -4.72 -12.00 -14.65
N ILE A 23 -4.53 -11.28 -13.55
CA ILE A 23 -3.32 -11.39 -12.73
C ILE A 23 -3.55 -12.32 -11.55
N SER A 24 -2.50 -13.06 -11.19
CA SER A 24 -2.49 -13.91 -10.00
C SER A 24 -1.23 -13.64 -9.19
N PHE A 25 -1.38 -13.42 -7.89
CA PHE A 25 -0.26 -13.23 -6.98
C PHE A 25 -0.67 -13.51 -5.54
N THR A 26 0.31 -13.66 -4.67
CA THR A 26 0.10 -13.93 -3.23
C THR A 26 0.91 -12.98 -2.37
N VAL A 27 0.40 -12.72 -1.16
CA VAL A 27 1.10 -11.98 -0.10
C VAL A 27 1.10 -12.87 1.14
N GLY A 28 2.27 -13.29 1.58
CA GLY A 28 2.46 -14.05 2.83
C GLY A 28 2.38 -13.15 4.06
N GLU A 29 2.06 -13.72 5.20
CA GLU A 29 2.01 -12.99 6.47
C GLU A 29 3.42 -12.52 6.87
N GLY A 30 3.55 -11.23 7.25
CA GLY A 30 4.82 -10.61 7.62
C GLY A 30 5.74 -10.27 6.44
N GLU A 31 5.31 -10.47 5.20
CA GLU A 31 6.09 -10.14 4.00
C GLU A 31 5.90 -8.69 3.55
N VAL A 32 6.90 -8.17 2.84
CA VAL A 32 6.76 -7.02 1.96
C VAL A 32 6.69 -7.55 0.53
N VAL A 33 5.53 -7.46 -0.09
CA VAL A 33 5.33 -7.82 -1.51
C VAL A 33 5.21 -6.56 -2.33
N SER A 34 5.95 -6.46 -3.44
CA SER A 34 5.92 -5.28 -4.30
C SER A 34 5.30 -5.59 -5.66
N LEU A 35 4.35 -4.74 -6.08
CA LEU A 35 3.90 -4.64 -7.47
C LEU A 35 4.59 -3.44 -8.12
N ILE A 36 5.49 -3.68 -9.06
CA ILE A 36 6.18 -2.64 -9.81
C ILE A 36 5.69 -2.60 -11.26
N GLY A 37 5.85 -1.47 -11.91
CA GLY A 37 5.44 -1.29 -13.30
C GLY A 37 5.28 0.18 -13.66
N THR A 38 5.21 0.48 -14.96
CA THR A 38 5.00 1.83 -15.47
C THR A 38 3.62 2.38 -15.12
N ASN A 39 3.42 3.68 -15.35
CA ASN A 39 2.11 4.30 -15.21
C ASN A 39 1.11 3.67 -16.19
N GLY A 40 -0.11 3.39 -15.71
CA GLY A 40 -1.11 2.70 -16.50
C GLY A 40 -0.98 1.17 -16.54
N ALA A 41 0.01 0.56 -15.89
CA ALA A 41 0.17 -0.90 -15.86
C ALA A 41 -0.98 -1.65 -15.13
N GLY A 42 -1.79 -0.95 -14.31
CA GLY A 42 -2.90 -1.55 -13.56
C GLY A 42 -2.67 -1.64 -12.05
N LYS A 43 -1.54 -1.14 -11.52
CA LYS A 43 -1.14 -1.22 -10.11
C LYS A 43 -2.20 -0.65 -9.15
N THR A 44 -2.51 0.64 -9.27
CA THR A 44 -3.53 1.33 -8.46
C THR A 44 -4.91 0.70 -8.63
N THR A 45 -5.25 0.26 -9.86
CA THR A 45 -6.50 -0.45 -10.13
C THR A 45 -6.59 -1.74 -9.33
N THR A 46 -5.50 -2.51 -9.26
CA THR A 46 -5.41 -3.73 -8.45
C THR A 46 -5.66 -3.42 -6.97
N LEU A 47 -4.96 -2.44 -6.37
CA LEU A 47 -5.18 -2.08 -4.97
C LEU A 47 -6.60 -1.60 -4.69
N ARG A 48 -7.17 -0.79 -5.58
CA ARG A 48 -8.56 -0.32 -5.45
C ARG A 48 -9.57 -1.46 -5.52
N THR A 49 -9.28 -2.49 -6.29
CA THR A 49 -10.15 -3.66 -6.37
C THR A 49 -10.04 -4.52 -5.11
N ILE A 50 -8.83 -4.75 -4.60
CA ILE A 50 -8.61 -5.48 -3.34
C ILE A 50 -9.27 -4.74 -2.16
N SER A 51 -9.23 -3.40 -2.15
CA SER A 51 -9.91 -2.60 -1.12
C SER A 51 -11.42 -2.42 -1.31
N GLY A 52 -12.03 -3.10 -2.30
CA GLY A 52 -13.47 -3.06 -2.54
C GLY A 52 -14.00 -1.74 -3.14
N LEU A 53 -13.11 -0.83 -3.55
CA LEU A 53 -13.48 0.44 -4.20
C LEU A 53 -13.89 0.24 -5.67
N ILE A 54 -13.45 -0.85 -6.29
CA ILE A 54 -13.80 -1.24 -7.65
C ILE A 54 -14.19 -2.72 -7.60
N ARG A 55 -15.30 -3.07 -8.24
CA ARG A 55 -15.69 -4.48 -8.38
C ARG A 55 -14.88 -5.16 -9.48
N PRO A 56 -14.35 -6.37 -9.25
CA PRO A 56 -13.69 -7.14 -10.29
C PRO A 56 -14.69 -7.51 -11.40
N ALA A 57 -14.22 -7.56 -12.64
CA ALA A 57 -14.96 -8.11 -13.78
C ALA A 57 -14.85 -9.64 -13.86
N GLY A 58 -13.89 -10.24 -13.14
CA GLY A 58 -13.67 -11.66 -13.02
C GLY A 58 -12.49 -11.98 -12.11
N GLY A 59 -12.31 -13.25 -11.81
CA GLY A 59 -11.31 -13.73 -10.86
C GLY A 59 -11.82 -13.69 -9.42
N GLN A 60 -10.90 -13.93 -8.48
CA GLN A 60 -11.21 -14.05 -7.06
C GLN A 60 -10.12 -13.39 -6.21
N ILE A 61 -10.52 -12.82 -5.08
CA ILE A 61 -9.62 -12.25 -4.07
C ILE A 61 -9.93 -12.93 -2.74
N LEU A 62 -8.97 -13.71 -2.24
CA LEU A 62 -9.08 -14.37 -0.94
C LEU A 62 -8.22 -13.60 0.08
N TYR A 63 -8.81 -13.21 1.18
CA TYR A 63 -8.13 -12.63 2.33
C TYR A 63 -8.34 -13.50 3.56
N GLN A 64 -7.26 -14.00 4.16
CA GLN A 64 -7.31 -15.01 5.22
C GLN A 64 -8.18 -16.23 4.84
N GLY A 65 -8.08 -16.67 3.58
CA GLY A 65 -8.85 -17.79 3.02
C GLY A 65 -10.32 -17.49 2.74
N LYS A 66 -10.81 -16.27 2.97
CA LYS A 66 -12.21 -15.86 2.71
C LYS A 66 -12.28 -15.01 1.45
N ASP A 67 -13.26 -15.27 0.61
CA ASP A 67 -13.51 -14.48 -0.59
C ASP A 67 -14.05 -13.08 -0.22
N ILE A 68 -13.28 -12.05 -0.61
CA ILE A 68 -13.65 -10.65 -0.40
C ILE A 68 -13.98 -9.92 -1.70
N SER A 69 -14.07 -10.61 -2.84
CA SER A 69 -14.28 -10.01 -4.16
C SER A 69 -15.54 -9.15 -4.29
N SER A 70 -16.56 -9.42 -3.47
CA SER A 70 -17.82 -8.68 -3.44
C SER A 70 -18.08 -7.90 -2.14
N VAL A 71 -17.13 -7.94 -1.19
CA VAL A 71 -17.26 -7.27 0.11
C VAL A 71 -17.13 -5.75 -0.08
N PRO A 72 -18.02 -4.94 0.51
CA PRO A 72 -17.95 -3.48 0.44
C PRO A 72 -16.67 -2.93 1.12
N ALA A 73 -16.13 -1.83 0.58
CA ALA A 73 -14.88 -1.23 1.07
C ALA A 73 -14.87 -0.92 2.58
N HIS A 74 -15.99 -0.46 3.13
CA HIS A 74 -16.10 -0.13 4.56
C HIS A 74 -16.06 -1.37 5.47
N GLU A 75 -16.44 -2.54 4.97
CA GLU A 75 -16.33 -3.80 5.71
C GLU A 75 -14.91 -4.38 5.61
N ILE A 76 -14.24 -4.20 4.47
CA ILE A 76 -12.87 -4.69 4.25
C ILE A 76 -11.88 -4.11 5.28
N VAL A 77 -12.03 -2.84 5.64
CA VAL A 77 -11.20 -2.22 6.69
C VAL A 77 -11.38 -2.93 8.03
N GLY A 78 -12.62 -3.34 8.35
CA GLY A 78 -12.95 -4.13 9.55
C GLY A 78 -12.31 -5.51 9.58
N LEU A 79 -11.96 -6.07 8.42
CA LEU A 79 -11.23 -7.35 8.33
C LEU A 79 -9.73 -7.22 8.62
N GLY A 80 -9.21 -5.98 8.77
CA GLY A 80 -7.80 -5.71 9.02
C GLY A 80 -6.99 -5.44 7.75
N LEU A 81 -7.61 -4.97 6.68
CA LEU A 81 -6.97 -4.56 5.45
C LEU A 81 -7.08 -3.04 5.29
N ALA A 82 -5.96 -2.32 5.35
CA ALA A 82 -5.93 -0.87 5.18
C ALA A 82 -5.26 -0.49 3.86
N HIS A 83 -5.73 0.60 3.26
CA HIS A 83 -5.21 1.15 2.02
C HIS A 83 -4.84 2.63 2.21
N SER A 84 -3.56 2.96 2.02
CA SER A 84 -3.08 4.32 1.86
C SER A 84 -3.00 4.64 0.36
N PRO A 85 -3.97 5.36 -0.20
CA PRO A 85 -4.07 5.56 -1.63
C PRO A 85 -3.08 6.61 -2.15
N GLU A 86 -2.82 6.58 -3.45
CA GLU A 86 -2.08 7.61 -4.16
C GLU A 86 -2.65 9.01 -3.92
N GLY A 87 -1.78 10.01 -3.86
CA GLY A 87 -2.15 11.42 -3.65
C GLY A 87 -2.50 11.75 -2.20
N ARG A 88 -2.05 10.91 -1.24
CA ARG A 88 -2.12 11.14 0.21
C ARG A 88 -3.54 11.15 0.79
N ARG A 89 -4.51 11.77 0.11
CA ARG A 89 -5.95 11.85 0.46
C ARG A 89 -6.19 12.20 1.94
N ILE A 90 -5.41 13.14 2.47
CA ILE A 90 -5.64 13.72 3.79
C ILE A 90 -6.83 14.70 3.77
N PHE A 91 -7.37 15.01 4.93
CA PHE A 91 -8.38 16.05 5.11
C PHE A 91 -7.67 17.37 5.50
N PRO A 92 -7.44 18.30 4.56
CA PRO A 92 -6.53 19.43 4.77
C PRO A 92 -7.03 20.45 5.78
N ARG A 93 -8.34 20.54 6.01
CA ARG A 93 -8.95 21.45 7.00
C ARG A 93 -8.99 20.88 8.41
N MET A 94 -8.83 19.58 8.56
CA MET A 94 -8.74 18.91 9.85
C MET A 94 -7.31 18.98 10.37
N THR A 95 -7.18 18.93 11.70
CA THR A 95 -5.87 18.81 12.33
C THR A 95 -5.20 17.47 12.01
N VAL A 96 -3.92 17.36 12.28
CA VAL A 96 -3.16 16.12 12.16
C VAL A 96 -3.77 15.02 13.03
N GLU A 97 -4.06 15.34 14.29
CA GLU A 97 -4.67 14.38 15.24
C GLU A 97 -6.05 13.90 14.77
N GLU A 98 -6.92 14.81 14.32
CA GLU A 98 -8.23 14.44 13.76
C GLU A 98 -8.10 13.54 12.53
N ASN A 99 -7.13 13.81 11.65
CA ASN A 99 -6.84 12.93 10.51
C ASN A 99 -6.43 11.52 10.96
N LEU A 100 -5.55 11.41 11.98
CA LEU A 100 -5.15 10.12 12.53
C LEU A 100 -6.34 9.39 13.14
N LEU A 101 -7.14 10.05 13.97
CA LEU A 101 -8.31 9.47 14.64
C LEU A 101 -9.36 8.94 13.66
N LEU A 102 -9.51 9.55 12.48
CA LEU A 102 -10.38 9.02 11.43
C LEU A 102 -9.96 7.61 10.97
N GLY A 103 -8.67 7.28 11.03
CA GLY A 103 -8.20 5.93 10.72
C GLY A 103 -8.69 4.87 11.71
N ALA A 104 -9.04 5.27 12.92
CA ALA A 104 -9.60 4.41 13.96
C ALA A 104 -11.15 4.41 14.01
N TYR A 105 -11.84 5.11 13.10
CA TYR A 105 -13.28 5.33 13.14
C TYR A 105 -14.12 4.04 13.27
N GLY A 106 -13.69 2.97 12.62
CA GLY A 106 -14.37 1.66 12.67
C GLY A 106 -14.10 0.83 13.93
N ARG A 107 -13.19 1.28 14.80
CA ARG A 107 -12.76 0.54 16.00
C ARG A 107 -13.63 0.89 17.20
N ARG A 108 -13.79 -0.09 18.09
CA ARG A 108 -14.57 0.04 19.34
C ARG A 108 -13.76 -0.29 20.59
N ASP A 109 -12.44 -0.53 20.42
CA ASP A 109 -11.56 -0.85 21.55
C ASP A 109 -11.04 0.41 22.25
N SER A 110 -10.46 0.26 23.44
CA SER A 110 -9.94 1.35 24.28
C SER A 110 -8.53 1.81 23.92
N ASP A 111 -7.87 1.12 22.95
CA ASP A 111 -6.43 1.30 22.70
C ASP A 111 -6.11 2.41 21.69
N VAL A 112 -7.12 3.12 21.18
CA VAL A 112 -6.91 4.19 20.16
C VAL A 112 -5.87 5.22 20.60
N SER A 113 -5.88 5.59 21.89
CA SER A 113 -4.89 6.53 22.44
C SER A 113 -3.46 5.97 22.47
N LYS A 114 -3.31 4.65 22.64
CA LYS A 114 -2.02 3.98 22.56
C LYS A 114 -1.49 3.97 21.13
N ASP A 115 -2.35 3.69 20.15
CA ASP A 115 -1.97 3.68 18.75
C ASP A 115 -1.66 5.09 18.24
N LEU A 116 -2.36 6.10 18.74
CA LEU A 116 -2.04 7.50 18.44
C LEU A 116 -0.62 7.84 18.92
N LYS A 117 -0.23 7.40 20.11
CA LYS A 117 1.15 7.57 20.61
C LYS A 117 2.16 6.83 19.73
N ALA A 118 1.86 5.58 19.36
CA ALA A 118 2.72 4.81 18.45
C ALA A 118 2.86 5.49 17.07
N ALA A 119 1.81 6.12 16.55
CA ALA A 119 1.88 6.91 15.32
C ALA A 119 2.80 8.15 15.48
N TYR A 120 2.81 8.79 16.66
CA TYR A 120 3.70 9.90 16.95
C TYR A 120 5.15 9.44 17.16
N GLU A 121 5.38 8.26 17.74
CA GLU A 121 6.71 7.67 17.87
C GLU A 121 7.28 7.32 16.48
N LEU A 122 6.45 6.76 15.58
CA LEU A 122 6.83 6.43 14.21
C LEU A 122 7.09 7.69 13.37
N PHE A 123 6.30 8.74 13.59
CA PHE A 123 6.37 10.02 12.88
C PHE A 123 6.37 11.20 13.85
N PRO A 124 7.50 11.56 14.52
CA PRO A 124 7.54 12.57 15.58
C PRO A 124 6.95 13.92 15.16
N ILE A 125 7.15 14.34 13.92
CA ILE A 125 6.60 15.59 13.38
C ILE A 125 5.07 15.68 13.48
N LEU A 126 4.37 14.52 13.43
CA LEU A 126 2.91 14.48 13.57
C LEU A 126 2.50 14.78 15.03
N GLY A 127 3.28 14.31 15.99
CA GLY A 127 3.07 14.61 17.40
C GLY A 127 3.36 16.07 17.75
N GLU A 128 4.52 16.60 17.29
CA GLU A 128 4.93 17.98 17.50
C GLU A 128 3.91 19.00 16.96
N ARG A 129 3.22 18.65 15.87
CA ARG A 129 2.28 19.53 15.18
C ARG A 129 0.86 18.96 15.13
N SER A 130 0.48 18.15 16.13
CA SER A 130 -0.79 17.41 16.15
C SER A 130 -2.04 18.27 16.01
N ARG A 131 -1.99 19.51 16.50
CA ARG A 131 -3.10 20.47 16.44
C ARG A 131 -3.12 21.37 15.20
N GLN A 132 -2.10 21.28 14.34
CA GLN A 132 -2.04 22.07 13.10
C GLN A 132 -2.98 21.49 12.03
N PRO A 133 -3.60 22.35 11.18
CA PRO A 133 -4.32 21.88 10.00
C PRO A 133 -3.38 21.09 9.07
N ALA A 134 -3.78 19.90 8.67
CA ALA A 134 -2.96 19.00 7.88
C ALA A 134 -2.59 19.56 6.48
N GLY A 135 -3.40 20.48 5.95
CA GLY A 135 -3.12 21.17 4.69
C GLY A 135 -1.89 22.06 4.70
N THR A 136 -1.36 22.43 5.90
CA THR A 136 -0.15 23.25 6.06
C THR A 136 1.14 22.42 6.01
N PHE A 137 1.02 21.11 5.98
CA PHE A 137 2.14 20.18 5.94
C PHE A 137 2.77 20.10 4.55
N SER A 138 4.09 19.89 4.49
CA SER A 138 4.79 19.55 3.26
C SER A 138 4.29 18.21 2.68
N GLY A 139 4.58 17.98 1.41
CA GLY A 139 4.15 16.74 0.76
C GLY A 139 4.63 15.46 1.45
N GLY A 140 5.84 15.47 2.00
CA GLY A 140 6.37 14.34 2.77
C GLY A 140 5.69 14.15 4.12
N GLU A 141 5.40 15.24 4.84
CA GLU A 141 4.67 15.20 6.11
C GLU A 141 3.23 14.73 5.90
N GLN A 142 2.57 15.17 4.81
CA GLN A 142 1.24 14.68 4.44
C GLN A 142 1.26 13.17 4.10
N GLN A 143 2.34 12.67 3.49
CA GLN A 143 2.49 11.24 3.23
C GLN A 143 2.66 10.44 4.51
N MET A 144 3.46 10.93 5.48
CA MET A 144 3.56 10.34 6.81
C MET A 144 2.19 10.30 7.52
N LEU A 145 1.42 11.39 7.42
CA LEU A 145 0.07 11.45 7.98
C LEU A 145 -0.88 10.44 7.34
N ALA A 146 -0.83 10.27 6.02
CA ALA A 146 -1.66 9.29 5.32
C ALA A 146 -1.33 7.85 5.74
N MET A 147 -0.04 7.53 5.88
CA MET A 147 0.40 6.23 6.39
C MET A 147 0.02 6.03 7.86
N GLY A 148 0.28 7.02 8.72
CA GLY A 148 -0.12 6.99 10.12
C GLY A 148 -1.61 6.76 10.29
N ARG A 149 -2.44 7.47 9.51
CA ARG A 149 -3.89 7.27 9.50
C ARG A 149 -4.28 5.84 9.11
N ALA A 150 -3.65 5.26 8.11
CA ALA A 150 -3.91 3.87 7.73
C ALA A 150 -3.54 2.90 8.86
N MET A 151 -2.44 3.15 9.57
CA MET A 151 -2.00 2.34 10.71
C MET A 151 -2.96 2.40 11.91
N MET A 152 -3.71 3.50 12.09
CA MET A 152 -4.69 3.62 13.18
C MET A 152 -5.80 2.57 13.14
N SER A 153 -6.04 1.91 11.99
CA SER A 153 -6.97 0.79 11.89
C SER A 153 -6.41 -0.54 12.42
N ARG A 154 -5.14 -0.60 12.84
CA ARG A 154 -4.38 -1.83 13.20
C ARG A 154 -4.45 -2.89 12.11
N PRO A 155 -4.00 -2.58 10.90
CA PRO A 155 -4.12 -3.50 9.79
C PRO A 155 -3.19 -4.71 9.95
N LYS A 156 -3.68 -5.90 9.56
CA LYS A 156 -2.84 -7.07 9.29
C LYS A 156 -2.14 -6.94 7.93
N LEU A 157 -2.84 -6.33 6.94
CA LEU A 157 -2.32 -6.01 5.62
C LEU A 157 -2.44 -4.51 5.37
N LEU A 158 -1.31 -3.84 5.20
CA LEU A 158 -1.22 -2.44 4.78
C LEU A 158 -0.89 -2.37 3.29
N MET A 159 -1.78 -1.80 2.50
CA MET A 159 -1.54 -1.52 1.08
C MET A 159 -1.11 -0.07 0.89
N LEU A 160 0.02 0.15 0.23
CA LEU A 160 0.62 1.45 -0.04
C LEU A 160 0.67 1.70 -1.55
N ASP A 161 0.00 2.75 -2.01
CA ASP A 161 -0.10 3.10 -3.43
C ASP A 161 0.81 4.30 -3.73
N GLU A 162 1.97 4.03 -4.33
CA GLU A 162 3.02 4.97 -4.72
C GLU A 162 3.40 5.97 -3.59
N PRO A 163 3.75 5.47 -2.39
CA PRO A 163 3.98 6.33 -1.23
C PRO A 163 5.19 7.26 -1.39
N SER A 164 6.10 6.99 -2.31
CA SER A 164 7.28 7.84 -2.55
C SER A 164 7.08 8.88 -3.65
N MET A 165 5.94 8.87 -4.36
CA MET A 165 5.73 9.72 -5.52
C MET A 165 5.76 11.22 -5.18
N GLY A 166 6.56 11.99 -5.95
CA GLY A 166 6.69 13.44 -5.77
C GLY A 166 7.38 13.88 -4.49
N LEU A 167 8.13 12.98 -3.85
CA LEU A 167 8.93 13.29 -2.66
C LEU A 167 10.40 13.57 -3.02
N SER A 168 11.07 14.38 -2.18
CA SER A 168 12.52 14.52 -2.26
C SER A 168 13.22 13.19 -1.94
N PRO A 169 14.47 12.97 -2.42
CA PRO A 169 15.22 11.74 -2.15
C PRO A 169 15.32 11.41 -0.64
N LEU A 170 15.50 12.43 0.19
CA LEU A 170 15.57 12.28 1.65
C LEU A 170 14.24 11.77 2.23
N MET A 171 13.12 12.34 1.78
CA MET A 171 11.79 11.96 2.24
C MET A 171 11.40 10.57 1.73
N MET A 172 11.74 10.25 0.48
CA MET A 172 11.57 8.89 -0.06
C MET A 172 12.30 7.87 0.81
N LYS A 173 13.59 8.11 1.13
CA LYS A 173 14.36 7.22 2.01
C LYS A 173 13.68 7.04 3.38
N ARG A 174 13.13 8.11 3.95
CA ARG A 174 12.41 8.04 5.24
C ARG A 174 11.13 7.21 5.14
N ILE A 175 10.33 7.39 4.09
CA ILE A 175 9.11 6.59 3.86
C ILE A 175 9.48 5.11 3.67
N MET A 176 10.50 4.79 2.89
CA MET A 176 10.94 3.41 2.68
C MET A 176 11.48 2.78 3.98
N SER A 177 12.23 3.53 4.79
CA SER A 177 12.66 3.08 6.12
C SER A 177 11.47 2.78 7.04
N THR A 178 10.41 3.59 6.96
CA THR A 178 9.17 3.34 7.72
C THR A 178 8.49 2.03 7.28
N VAL A 179 8.48 1.71 5.99
CA VAL A 179 7.97 0.43 5.49
C VAL A 179 8.71 -0.75 6.14
N THR A 180 10.06 -0.66 6.22
CA THR A 180 10.87 -1.68 6.90
C THR A 180 10.50 -1.80 8.38
N THR A 181 10.42 -0.66 9.10
CA THR A 181 10.05 -0.66 10.53
C THR A 181 8.68 -1.29 10.77
N LEU A 182 7.69 -1.00 9.93
CA LEU A 182 6.35 -1.59 10.05
C LEU A 182 6.36 -3.10 9.80
N GLN A 183 7.15 -3.56 8.84
CA GLN A 183 7.30 -4.98 8.56
C GLN A 183 7.99 -5.70 9.72
N GLU A 184 9.05 -5.12 10.29
CA GLU A 184 9.75 -5.67 11.48
C GLU A 184 8.84 -5.75 12.71
N GLN A 185 7.83 -4.89 12.79
CA GLN A 185 6.76 -4.91 13.80
C GLN A 185 5.66 -5.94 13.50
N GLY A 186 5.78 -6.70 12.39
CA GLY A 186 4.86 -7.76 12.01
C GLY A 186 3.73 -7.35 11.07
N THR A 187 3.72 -6.11 10.57
CA THR A 187 2.72 -5.68 9.58
C THR A 187 3.05 -6.27 8.21
N THR A 188 2.10 -6.97 7.58
CA THR A 188 2.23 -7.40 6.18
C THR A 188 2.01 -6.21 5.25
N ILE A 189 2.81 -6.07 4.21
CA ILE A 189 2.76 -4.89 3.33
C ILE A 189 2.66 -5.30 1.86
N LEU A 190 1.68 -4.73 1.16
CA LEU A 190 1.61 -4.75 -0.30
C LEU A 190 1.95 -3.34 -0.80
N LEU A 191 3.15 -3.21 -1.37
CA LEU A 191 3.71 -1.95 -1.84
C LEU A 191 3.57 -1.84 -3.35
N VAL A 192 2.87 -0.83 -3.82
CA VAL A 192 2.85 -0.45 -5.24
C VAL A 192 3.77 0.74 -5.43
N GLU A 193 4.71 0.65 -6.36
CA GLU A 193 5.68 1.71 -6.63
C GLU A 193 6.06 1.79 -8.11
N GLN A 194 6.34 3.01 -8.55
CA GLN A 194 6.97 3.26 -9.83
C GLN A 194 8.50 3.18 -9.70
N ASN A 195 9.05 3.57 -8.55
CA ASN A 195 10.47 3.42 -8.25
C ASN A 195 10.80 1.96 -7.93
N ALA A 196 10.98 1.17 -8.99
CA ALA A 196 11.24 -0.26 -8.89
C ALA A 196 12.44 -0.59 -8.00
N ARG A 197 13.54 0.18 -8.12
CA ARG A 197 14.76 -0.03 -7.32
C ARG A 197 14.49 0.13 -5.82
N ALA A 198 13.74 1.15 -5.43
CA ALA A 198 13.43 1.39 -4.01
C ALA A 198 12.50 0.29 -3.49
N ALA A 199 11.47 -0.10 -4.24
CA ALA A 199 10.51 -1.13 -3.87
C ALA A 199 11.17 -2.52 -3.74
N LEU A 200 11.93 -2.94 -4.75
CA LEU A 200 12.55 -4.27 -4.78
C LEU A 200 13.61 -4.48 -3.69
N LYS A 201 14.28 -3.40 -3.23
CA LYS A 201 15.23 -3.47 -2.10
C LYS A 201 14.56 -3.90 -0.80
N LEU A 202 13.28 -3.62 -0.62
CA LEU A 202 12.51 -3.96 0.58
C LEU A 202 11.71 -5.24 0.40
N ALA A 203 11.43 -5.62 -0.85
CA ALA A 203 10.51 -6.69 -1.15
C ALA A 203 11.09 -8.08 -0.84
N THR A 204 10.35 -8.88 -0.11
CA THR A 204 10.55 -10.33 -0.01
C THR A 204 10.24 -10.98 -1.37
N LYS A 205 9.13 -10.55 -1.99
CA LYS A 205 8.70 -10.97 -3.32
C LYS A 205 8.24 -9.77 -4.15
N GLY A 206 8.56 -9.77 -5.43
CA GLY A 206 8.16 -8.74 -6.39
C GLY A 206 7.41 -9.33 -7.59
N TYR A 207 6.49 -8.54 -8.12
CA TYR A 207 5.77 -8.83 -9.35
C TYR A 207 5.88 -7.63 -10.27
N VAL A 208 6.25 -7.87 -11.52
CA VAL A 208 6.34 -6.84 -12.56
C VAL A 208 5.06 -6.83 -13.38
N LEU A 209 4.37 -5.69 -13.35
CA LEU A 209 3.09 -5.51 -14.03
C LEU A 209 3.26 -4.65 -15.28
N GLU A 210 2.84 -5.17 -16.43
CA GLU A 210 2.81 -4.47 -17.71
C GLU A 210 1.45 -4.62 -18.38
N VAL A 211 0.86 -3.49 -18.76
CA VAL A 211 -0.39 -3.44 -19.53
C VAL A 211 -1.46 -4.40 -19.00
N GLY A 212 -1.59 -4.46 -17.67
CA GLY A 212 -2.59 -5.26 -16.97
C GLY A 212 -2.26 -6.73 -16.80
N LYS A 213 -1.01 -7.16 -17.01
CA LYS A 213 -0.53 -8.54 -16.82
C LYS A 213 0.72 -8.57 -15.97
N ILE A 214 0.91 -9.62 -15.19
CA ILE A 214 2.20 -9.92 -14.57
C ILE A 214 3.08 -10.58 -15.65
N VAL A 215 4.23 -9.96 -15.92
CA VAL A 215 5.19 -10.45 -16.95
C VAL A 215 6.36 -11.20 -16.34
N THR A 216 6.73 -10.87 -15.10
CA THR A 216 7.76 -11.61 -14.36
C THR A 216 7.53 -11.49 -12.86
N GLU A 217 8.03 -12.46 -12.10
CA GLU A 217 8.01 -12.47 -10.65
C GLU A 217 9.28 -13.12 -10.08
N GLY A 218 9.62 -12.81 -8.85
CA GLY A 218 10.77 -13.38 -8.15
C GLY A 218 10.96 -12.72 -6.80
N THR A 219 12.01 -13.08 -6.10
CA THR A 219 12.43 -12.33 -4.91
C THR A 219 12.88 -10.92 -5.30
N GLY A 220 12.82 -9.98 -4.36
CA GLY A 220 13.31 -8.62 -4.63
C GLY A 220 14.76 -8.61 -5.13
N GLN A 221 15.61 -9.49 -4.59
CA GLN A 221 17.01 -9.61 -5.00
C GLN A 221 17.17 -10.18 -6.41
N GLU A 222 16.44 -11.24 -6.76
CA GLU A 222 16.46 -11.81 -8.12
C GLU A 222 16.05 -10.76 -9.15
N LEU A 223 14.97 -10.03 -8.90
CA LEU A 223 14.48 -8.99 -9.81
C LEU A 223 15.42 -7.79 -9.92
N LEU A 224 16.12 -7.42 -8.84
CA LEU A 224 17.15 -6.36 -8.88
C LEU A 224 18.36 -6.74 -9.76
N HIS A 225 18.65 -8.04 -9.91
CA HIS A 225 19.76 -8.54 -10.73
C HIS A 225 19.32 -9.04 -12.10
N SER A 226 18.03 -9.10 -12.41
CA SER A 226 17.51 -9.47 -13.72
C SER A 226 17.87 -8.40 -14.76
N ASP A 227 18.55 -8.79 -15.84
CA ASP A 227 18.91 -7.88 -16.93
C ASP A 227 17.69 -7.25 -17.60
N GLU A 228 16.59 -8.01 -17.72
CA GLU A 228 15.33 -7.53 -18.26
C GLU A 228 14.72 -6.42 -17.39
N VAL A 229 14.63 -6.64 -16.07
CA VAL A 229 14.10 -5.66 -15.12
C VAL A 229 15.00 -4.44 -15.02
N ARG A 230 16.32 -4.63 -15.05
CA ARG A 230 17.31 -3.54 -15.00
C ARG A 230 17.17 -2.59 -16.18
N LYS A 231 17.10 -3.13 -17.39
CA LYS A 231 16.93 -2.33 -18.61
C LYS A 231 15.57 -1.63 -18.66
N ALA A 232 14.49 -2.35 -18.33
CA ALA A 232 13.13 -1.81 -18.46
C ALA A 232 12.73 -0.84 -17.33
N TYR A 233 13.21 -1.07 -16.08
CA TYR A 233 12.67 -0.39 -14.88
C TYR A 233 13.71 0.27 -13.99
N LEU A 234 15.02 -0.11 -14.07
CA LEU A 234 16.04 0.45 -13.18
C LEU A 234 16.90 1.53 -13.84
N GLY A 235 16.69 1.82 -15.14
CA GLY A 235 17.41 2.85 -15.88
C GLY A 235 18.88 2.52 -16.12
N GLU A 236 19.23 1.23 -16.16
CA GLU A 236 20.58 0.75 -16.47
C GLU A 236 20.61 0.23 -17.90
N ASN A 237 21.50 0.82 -18.74
CA ASN A 237 21.77 0.37 -20.12
C ASN A 237 22.84 -0.71 -20.15
#